data_0485d04e8d1c6a2a74422028a04880ad
#
_entry.id   0485d04e8d1c6a2a74422028a04880ad
#
_cell.length_a   1.000
_cell.length_b   1.000
_cell.length_c   1.000
_cell.angle_alpha   90.00
_cell.angle_beta   90.00
_cell.angle_gamma   90.00
#
_symmetry.space_group_name_H-M   'P 1'
#
loop_
_entity.id
_entity.type
_entity.pdbx_description
1 polymer ?
#
loop_
_entity_poly.entity_id
_entity_poly.type
_entity_poly.pdbx_seq_one_letter_code
_entity_poly.pdbx_strand_id
1 'polypeptide(L)'
;MANIVVLGSGMAGFGAAHRLHAEGLAPVMYDKNPYHGGHTASFRSDTGFMFDIGPHISFTKDPRIQGLFAESVDQEFETVQINLNNYWRGHWPLHPVQLHLHGLPEDVVVKVISDFVQEQHKPEVPVKNYEDWLLTSFGKTFAESFPMQYTRKYHTTTANNMSTDWLGPRIYRPSLDEVLRGAISPSAPHVHYITHFRYPSAGGFVNYLKKFLPLGNLKLNHELVSIDPGARELRFSNGLVTGYDGLVSSIPLPDLIRMIPGAPPEVVSASRRLACTTCVLVNIGVDRADLSKAHMTYFYDEDICFTRLGFPHMLTARNAPPGTGSIQAEVYFSDKYKPLTGSPEDWIEPVIRDLRRCGLLREEDRVLYTKAMLLRYANIIFDLDRAAALATVHGYLDEVGIAYCGRYGDWGYMWTDESFISGEGAAERALSSLGRSHTRVIQSV
;
A
#
# COMPACT_ATOMS: atom_id res chain seq x y z
N MET A 1 11.80 33.09 10.48
CA MET A 1 11.75 31.62 10.57
C MET A 1 11.75 31.08 9.16
N ALA A 2 12.42 29.96 8.92
CA ALA A 2 12.44 29.34 7.61
C ALA A 2 11.02 28.89 7.19
N ASN A 3 10.63 29.18 5.95
CA ASN A 3 9.37 28.76 5.36
C ASN A 3 9.52 27.35 4.77
N ILE A 4 9.15 26.32 5.55
CA ILE A 4 9.18 24.96 5.07
C ILE A 4 7.79 24.55 4.61
N VAL A 5 7.72 24.04 3.38
CA VAL A 5 6.49 23.55 2.77
C VAL A 5 6.50 22.02 2.70
N VAL A 6 5.37 21.42 3.05
CA VAL A 6 5.12 19.98 2.93
C VAL A 6 4.01 19.75 1.90
N LEU A 7 4.29 18.97 0.86
CA LEU A 7 3.33 18.59 -0.18
C LEU A 7 2.75 17.20 0.10
N GLY A 8 1.45 17.17 0.35
CA GLY A 8 0.68 15.99 0.74
C GLY A 8 0.42 15.92 2.24
N SER A 9 -0.79 15.48 2.60
CA SER A 9 -1.30 15.33 3.97
C SER A 9 -1.62 13.86 4.32
N GLY A 10 -0.85 12.92 3.76
CA GLY A 10 -0.85 11.51 4.15
C GLY A 10 0.09 11.25 5.34
N MET A 11 0.29 9.98 5.70
CA MET A 11 1.18 9.55 6.79
C MET A 11 2.57 10.19 6.72
N ALA A 12 3.20 10.20 5.54
CA ALA A 12 4.53 10.78 5.37
C ALA A 12 4.53 12.31 5.55
N GLY A 13 3.52 13.01 5.03
CA GLY A 13 3.40 14.46 5.23
C GLY A 13 3.23 14.83 6.70
N PHE A 14 2.42 14.07 7.45
CA PHE A 14 2.29 14.28 8.90
C PHE A 14 3.51 13.84 9.70
N GLY A 15 4.26 12.81 9.24
CA GLY A 15 5.57 12.48 9.80
C GLY A 15 6.55 13.64 9.67
N ALA A 16 6.60 14.27 8.49
CA ALA A 16 7.42 15.47 8.28
C ALA A 16 6.97 16.63 9.16
N ALA A 17 5.67 16.91 9.25
CA ALA A 17 5.14 17.96 10.12
C ALA A 17 5.46 17.71 11.60
N HIS A 18 5.35 16.45 12.06
CA HIS A 18 5.71 16.05 13.41
C HIS A 18 7.18 16.35 13.73
N ARG A 19 8.09 15.97 12.85
CA ARG A 19 9.52 16.22 13.04
C ARG A 19 9.86 17.72 13.03
N LEU A 20 9.27 18.48 12.09
CA LEU A 20 9.45 19.94 12.02
C LEU A 20 8.92 20.65 13.25
N HIS A 21 7.76 20.22 13.77
CA HIS A 21 7.18 20.77 15.00
C HIS A 21 8.10 20.54 16.21
N ALA A 22 8.75 19.38 16.31
CA ALA A 22 9.71 19.08 17.36
C ALA A 22 10.94 20.03 17.33
N GLU A 23 11.25 20.64 16.19
CA GLU A 23 12.26 21.68 16.00
C GLU A 23 11.71 23.11 16.19
N GLY A 24 10.47 23.25 16.68
CA GLY A 24 9.82 24.54 16.90
C GLY A 24 9.34 25.24 15.63
N LEU A 25 9.19 24.49 14.52
CA LEU A 25 8.71 25.01 13.23
C LEU A 25 7.27 24.58 12.98
N ALA A 26 6.49 25.43 12.31
CA ALA A 26 5.13 25.14 11.88
C ALA A 26 5.10 25.16 10.32
N PRO A 27 5.22 23.99 9.66
CA PRO A 27 5.22 23.95 8.21
C PRO A 27 3.86 24.30 7.61
N VAL A 28 3.86 24.86 6.40
CA VAL A 28 2.64 24.95 5.60
C VAL A 28 2.49 23.64 4.82
N MET A 29 1.36 22.97 5.01
CA MET A 29 1.04 21.73 4.33
C MET A 29 0.00 21.96 3.26
N TYR A 30 0.23 21.48 2.03
CA TYR A 30 -0.72 21.56 0.92
C TYR A 30 -1.16 20.18 0.46
N ASP A 31 -2.47 20.00 0.26
CA ASP A 31 -3.04 18.79 -0.35
C ASP A 31 -4.09 19.18 -1.39
N LYS A 32 -4.11 18.46 -2.51
CA LYS A 32 -5.09 18.66 -3.59
C LYS A 32 -6.50 18.23 -3.22
N ASN A 33 -6.62 17.29 -2.28
CA ASN A 33 -7.90 16.71 -1.87
C ASN A 33 -8.64 17.65 -0.90
N PRO A 34 -9.98 17.55 -0.81
CA PRO A 34 -10.77 18.24 0.21
C PRO A 34 -10.69 17.58 1.59
N TYR A 35 -9.86 16.53 1.76
CA TYR A 35 -9.66 15.75 2.97
C TYR A 35 -8.19 15.43 3.16
N HIS A 36 -7.80 15.15 4.40
CA HIS A 36 -6.46 14.70 4.77
C HIS A 36 -6.37 13.16 4.85
N GLY A 37 -5.17 12.66 5.05
CA GLY A 37 -4.90 11.24 5.23
C GLY A 37 -4.34 10.55 3.98
N GLY A 38 -4.49 11.16 2.79
CA GLY A 38 -4.03 10.54 1.54
C GLY A 38 -4.65 9.15 1.37
N HIS A 39 -3.85 8.11 1.17
CA HIS A 39 -4.35 6.73 1.06
C HIS A 39 -4.88 6.15 2.37
N THR A 40 -4.57 6.73 3.52
CA THR A 40 -5.13 6.30 4.81
C THR A 40 -6.42 7.04 5.19
N ALA A 41 -6.99 7.82 4.27
CA ALA A 41 -8.27 8.45 4.49
C ALA A 41 -9.41 7.44 4.59
N SER A 42 -10.45 7.80 5.33
CA SER A 42 -11.62 6.97 5.59
C SER A 42 -12.89 7.74 5.26
N PHE A 43 -13.90 7.04 4.77
CA PHE A 43 -15.17 7.62 4.37
C PHE A 43 -16.34 6.86 4.98
N ARG A 44 -17.31 7.61 5.51
CA ARG A 44 -18.61 7.04 5.92
C ARG A 44 -19.61 7.22 4.79
N SER A 45 -20.28 6.11 4.41
CA SER A 45 -21.39 6.17 3.47
C SER A 45 -22.62 6.83 4.11
N ASP A 46 -23.56 7.25 3.30
CA ASP A 46 -24.89 7.73 3.71
C ASP A 46 -25.73 6.63 4.41
N THR A 47 -25.42 5.37 4.10
CA THR A 47 -26.02 4.19 4.75
C THR A 47 -25.31 3.74 6.03
N GLY A 48 -24.27 4.45 6.46
CA GLY A 48 -23.57 4.24 7.74
C GLY A 48 -22.36 3.31 7.70
N PHE A 49 -22.01 2.73 6.55
CA PHE A 49 -20.78 1.95 6.41
C PHE A 49 -19.54 2.85 6.39
N MET A 50 -18.46 2.40 7.04
CA MET A 50 -17.15 3.04 7.03
C MET A 50 -16.19 2.23 6.16
N PHE A 51 -15.49 2.91 5.26
CA PHE A 51 -14.44 2.33 4.42
C PHE A 51 -13.19 3.21 4.45
N ASP A 52 -12.03 2.57 4.56
CA ASP A 52 -10.75 3.21 4.29
C ASP A 52 -10.44 3.18 2.78
N ILE A 53 -9.53 4.01 2.31
CA ILE A 53 -9.01 3.92 0.93
C ILE A 53 -8.03 2.75 0.82
N GLY A 54 -8.57 1.56 0.65
CA GLY A 54 -7.88 0.28 0.73
C GLY A 54 -7.74 -0.22 2.18
N PRO A 55 -7.42 -1.50 2.38
CA PRO A 55 -7.33 -2.08 3.70
C PRO A 55 -6.11 -1.55 4.45
N HIS A 56 -6.34 -0.95 5.61
CA HIS A 56 -5.32 -0.44 6.49
C HIS A 56 -5.44 -1.04 7.89
N ILE A 57 -4.30 -1.45 8.46
CA ILE A 57 -4.16 -1.93 9.83
C ILE A 57 -2.81 -1.45 10.39
N SER A 58 -2.71 -1.21 11.68
CA SER A 58 -1.47 -0.86 12.35
C SER A 58 -0.90 -2.08 13.07
N PHE A 59 0.29 -2.51 12.68
CA PHE A 59 1.00 -3.64 13.28
C PHE A 59 2.50 -3.34 13.48
N THR A 60 2.84 -2.05 13.53
CA THR A 60 4.22 -1.60 13.79
C THR A 60 4.79 -2.22 15.05
N LYS A 61 6.08 -2.55 15.00
CA LYS A 61 6.85 -3.03 16.15
C LYS A 61 7.63 -1.91 16.84
N ASP A 62 7.64 -0.70 16.27
CA ASP A 62 8.26 0.47 16.88
C ASP A 62 7.38 0.98 18.04
N PRO A 63 7.85 0.91 19.31
CA PRO A 63 7.06 1.34 20.47
C PRO A 63 6.73 2.83 20.44
N ARG A 64 7.58 3.67 19.84
CA ARG A 64 7.36 5.11 19.70
C ARG A 64 6.18 5.37 18.79
N ILE A 65 6.14 4.73 17.62
CA ILE A 65 5.01 4.88 16.67
C ILE A 65 3.73 4.27 17.25
N GLN A 66 3.83 3.12 17.95
CA GLN A 66 2.70 2.54 18.67
C GLN A 66 2.09 3.53 19.66
N GLY A 67 2.93 4.22 20.43
CA GLY A 67 2.52 5.25 21.39
C GLY A 67 1.86 6.44 20.70
N LEU A 68 2.49 7.01 19.68
CA LEU A 68 1.97 8.15 18.92
C LEU A 68 0.59 7.87 18.31
N PHE A 69 0.40 6.68 17.70
CA PHE A 69 -0.88 6.30 17.09
C PHE A 69 -1.94 6.05 18.17
N ALA A 70 -1.59 5.37 19.26
CA ALA A 70 -2.50 5.13 20.38
C ALA A 70 -2.97 6.44 21.02
N GLU A 71 -2.06 7.37 21.26
CA GLU A 71 -2.38 8.70 21.76
C GLU A 71 -3.26 9.50 20.80
N SER A 72 -3.08 9.35 19.48
CA SER A 72 -3.85 10.06 18.47
C SER A 72 -5.34 9.70 18.50
N VAL A 73 -5.68 8.52 18.99
CA VAL A 73 -7.04 8.03 19.15
C VAL A 73 -7.49 7.95 20.62
N ASP A 74 -6.80 8.68 21.52
CA ASP A 74 -7.11 8.75 22.95
C ASP A 74 -7.15 7.35 23.61
N GLN A 75 -6.28 6.41 23.17
CA GLN A 75 -6.20 5.00 23.53
C GLN A 75 -7.43 4.16 23.11
N GLU A 76 -8.34 4.73 22.28
CA GLU A 76 -9.52 4.04 21.77
C GLU A 76 -9.21 3.28 20.47
N PHE A 77 -8.68 2.07 20.58
CA PHE A 77 -8.39 1.18 19.46
C PHE A 77 -8.72 -0.28 19.80
N GLU A 78 -9.09 -1.03 18.77
CA GLU A 78 -9.21 -2.49 18.85
C GLU A 78 -7.82 -3.12 18.69
N THR A 79 -7.57 -4.21 19.45
CA THR A 79 -6.42 -5.11 19.22
C THR A 79 -6.98 -6.45 18.77
N VAL A 80 -6.70 -6.80 17.53
CA VAL A 80 -7.31 -7.95 16.87
C VAL A 80 -6.24 -8.95 16.45
N GLN A 81 -6.45 -10.23 16.77
CA GLN A 81 -5.66 -11.31 16.20
C GLN A 81 -6.04 -11.46 14.73
N ILE A 82 -5.05 -11.39 13.83
CA ILE A 82 -5.31 -11.47 12.40
C ILE A 82 -5.77 -12.88 12.01
N ASN A 83 -6.77 -12.96 11.15
CA ASN A 83 -7.19 -14.19 10.49
C ASN A 83 -7.21 -13.93 8.99
N LEU A 84 -6.48 -14.76 8.24
CA LEU A 84 -6.30 -14.64 6.79
C LEU A 84 -6.57 -16.00 6.15
N ASN A 85 -7.19 -16.00 5.00
CA ASN A 85 -7.34 -17.19 4.17
C ASN A 85 -7.08 -16.89 2.69
N ASN A 86 -7.10 -17.92 1.89
CA ASN A 86 -6.96 -17.84 0.45
C ASN A 86 -8.15 -18.52 -0.22
N TYR A 87 -8.38 -18.18 -1.48
CA TYR A 87 -9.30 -18.89 -2.37
C TYR A 87 -8.54 -19.39 -3.60
N TRP A 88 -8.74 -20.65 -3.93
CA TRP A 88 -8.20 -21.28 -5.14
C TRP A 88 -9.12 -22.40 -5.60
N ARG A 89 -9.75 -22.24 -6.76
CA ARG A 89 -10.60 -23.24 -7.44
C ARG A 89 -11.67 -23.87 -6.53
N GLY A 90 -12.36 -23.05 -5.75
CA GLY A 90 -13.40 -23.52 -4.81
C GLY A 90 -12.87 -23.99 -3.46
N HIS A 91 -11.56 -24.02 -3.22
CA HIS A 91 -10.93 -24.39 -1.96
C HIS A 91 -10.56 -23.14 -1.16
N TRP A 92 -10.63 -23.25 0.18
CA TRP A 92 -10.36 -22.16 1.11
C TRP A 92 -9.22 -22.48 2.09
N PRO A 93 -7.97 -22.65 1.61
CA PRO A 93 -6.84 -22.90 2.49
C PRO A 93 -6.53 -21.68 3.37
N LEU A 94 -6.01 -21.92 4.57
CA LEU A 94 -5.50 -20.85 5.43
C LEU A 94 -4.28 -20.17 4.79
N HIS A 95 -4.02 -18.94 5.22
CA HIS A 95 -2.84 -18.19 4.76
C HIS A 95 -1.69 -18.32 5.77
N PRO A 96 -0.44 -18.45 5.32
CA PRO A 96 0.02 -18.57 3.92
C PRO A 96 -0.15 -20.00 3.39
N VAL A 97 -0.57 -20.12 2.13
CA VAL A 97 -0.96 -21.41 1.53
C VAL A 97 0.16 -22.45 1.51
N GLN A 98 1.43 -22.03 1.41
CA GLN A 98 2.59 -22.94 1.45
C GLN A 98 2.75 -23.71 2.77
N LEU A 99 2.09 -23.26 3.82
CA LEU A 99 2.04 -23.90 5.14
C LEU A 99 0.67 -24.55 5.42
N HIS A 100 -0.28 -24.45 4.51
CA HIS A 100 -1.65 -24.92 4.73
C HIS A 100 -2.21 -25.61 3.48
N LEU A 101 -1.53 -26.68 3.03
CA LEU A 101 -1.92 -27.45 1.86
C LEU A 101 -3.09 -28.40 2.15
N HIS A 102 -3.42 -28.66 3.44
CA HIS A 102 -4.50 -29.52 3.83
C HIS A 102 -5.85 -29.03 3.25
N GLY A 103 -6.63 -29.94 2.69
CA GLY A 103 -7.92 -29.63 2.06
C GLY A 103 -7.83 -29.19 0.59
N LEU A 104 -6.63 -29.05 0.02
CA LEU A 104 -6.45 -28.98 -1.42
C LEU A 104 -6.57 -30.38 -2.06
N PRO A 105 -6.81 -30.48 -3.39
CA PRO A 105 -6.83 -31.77 -4.09
C PRO A 105 -5.55 -32.57 -3.89
N GLU A 106 -5.71 -33.87 -3.61
CA GLU A 106 -4.60 -34.77 -3.28
C GLU A 106 -3.47 -34.73 -4.33
N ASP A 107 -3.83 -34.81 -5.61
CA ASP A 107 -2.84 -34.77 -6.71
C ASP A 107 -2.01 -33.46 -6.70
N VAL A 108 -2.64 -32.35 -6.35
CA VAL A 108 -1.96 -31.05 -6.24
C VAL A 108 -0.99 -31.06 -5.05
N VAL A 109 -1.44 -31.55 -3.90
CA VAL A 109 -0.60 -31.63 -2.68
C VAL A 109 0.61 -32.52 -2.91
N VAL A 110 0.39 -33.72 -3.47
CA VAL A 110 1.48 -34.67 -3.79
C VAL A 110 2.47 -34.03 -4.77
N LYS A 111 1.98 -33.35 -5.82
CA LYS A 111 2.85 -32.74 -6.83
C LYS A 111 3.63 -31.56 -6.25
N VAL A 112 3.00 -30.71 -5.44
CA VAL A 112 3.66 -29.60 -4.73
C VAL A 112 4.82 -30.10 -3.87
N ILE A 113 4.57 -31.13 -3.05
CA ILE A 113 5.60 -31.71 -2.16
C ILE A 113 6.71 -32.34 -2.98
N SER A 114 6.37 -33.09 -4.04
CA SER A 114 7.36 -33.73 -4.91
C SER A 114 8.27 -32.71 -5.58
N ASP A 115 7.73 -31.65 -6.13
CA ASP A 115 8.51 -30.57 -6.78
C ASP A 115 9.38 -29.84 -5.74
N PHE A 116 8.83 -29.54 -4.54
CA PHE A 116 9.56 -28.91 -3.47
C PHE A 116 10.79 -29.73 -3.04
N VAL A 117 10.64 -31.06 -2.86
CA VAL A 117 11.75 -31.96 -2.52
C VAL A 117 12.78 -32.02 -3.64
N GLN A 118 12.33 -32.10 -4.90
CA GLN A 118 13.23 -32.11 -6.04
C GLN A 118 14.11 -30.86 -6.11
N GLU A 119 13.52 -29.66 -5.85
CA GLU A 119 14.27 -28.40 -5.86
C GLU A 119 15.35 -28.37 -4.77
N GLN A 120 15.11 -28.94 -3.59
CA GLN A 120 16.09 -29.02 -2.51
C GLN A 120 17.36 -29.82 -2.87
N HIS A 121 17.27 -30.71 -3.84
CA HIS A 121 18.39 -31.57 -4.29
C HIS A 121 19.08 -31.03 -5.56
N LYS A 122 18.58 -29.93 -6.16
CA LYS A 122 19.24 -29.31 -7.31
C LYS A 122 20.44 -28.47 -6.88
N PRO A 123 21.46 -28.34 -7.73
CA PRO A 123 22.51 -27.35 -7.53
C PRO A 123 21.93 -25.93 -7.41
N GLU A 124 22.55 -25.11 -6.56
CA GLU A 124 22.19 -23.70 -6.47
C GLU A 124 22.40 -23.01 -7.83
N VAL A 125 21.38 -22.27 -8.27
CA VAL A 125 21.43 -21.47 -9.49
C VAL A 125 21.26 -19.99 -9.13
N PRO A 126 21.89 -19.07 -9.88
CA PRO A 126 21.70 -17.64 -9.64
C PRO A 126 20.25 -17.23 -9.82
N VAL A 127 19.70 -16.56 -8.81
CA VAL A 127 18.36 -15.95 -8.85
C VAL A 127 18.47 -14.58 -9.52
N LYS A 128 17.88 -14.42 -10.71
CA LYS A 128 17.93 -13.18 -11.50
C LYS A 128 16.67 -12.34 -11.35
N ASN A 129 15.55 -12.96 -10.99
CA ASN A 129 14.25 -12.33 -10.90
C ASN A 129 13.36 -13.10 -9.89
N TYR A 130 12.15 -12.62 -9.70
CA TYR A 130 11.21 -13.22 -8.76
C TYR A 130 10.70 -14.60 -9.19
N GLU A 131 10.61 -14.89 -10.50
CA GLU A 131 10.23 -16.23 -11.00
C GLU A 131 11.29 -17.27 -10.61
N ASP A 132 12.58 -16.99 -10.85
CA ASP A 132 13.67 -17.87 -10.44
C ASP A 132 13.61 -18.14 -8.93
N TRP A 133 13.37 -17.08 -8.13
CA TRP A 133 13.24 -17.21 -6.69
C TRP A 133 12.07 -18.11 -6.28
N LEU A 134 10.91 -17.95 -6.91
CA LEU A 134 9.74 -18.78 -6.63
C LEU A 134 9.97 -20.25 -6.98
N LEU A 135 10.54 -20.53 -8.15
CA LEU A 135 10.83 -21.89 -8.61
C LEU A 135 11.82 -22.59 -7.68
N THR A 136 12.91 -21.92 -7.31
CA THR A 136 13.93 -22.48 -6.42
C THR A 136 13.47 -22.60 -4.96
N SER A 137 12.52 -21.76 -4.53
CA SER A 137 12.02 -21.77 -3.16
C SER A 137 10.92 -22.79 -2.92
N PHE A 138 10.06 -23.04 -3.92
CA PHE A 138 8.81 -23.80 -3.71
C PHE A 138 8.60 -24.93 -4.70
N GLY A 139 9.38 -25.01 -5.77
CA GLY A 139 9.13 -25.89 -6.87
C GLY A 139 8.06 -25.37 -7.84
N LYS A 140 7.99 -26.00 -9.02
CA LYS A 140 7.20 -25.54 -10.16
C LYS A 140 5.70 -25.46 -9.87
N THR A 141 5.13 -26.56 -9.38
CA THR A 141 3.67 -26.66 -9.22
C THR A 141 3.12 -25.60 -8.25
N PHE A 142 3.80 -25.40 -7.12
CA PHE A 142 3.39 -24.36 -6.17
C PHE A 142 3.55 -22.96 -6.77
N ALA A 143 4.71 -22.67 -7.36
CA ALA A 143 5.02 -21.36 -7.94
C ALA A 143 3.98 -20.96 -9.01
N GLU A 144 3.65 -21.85 -9.92
CA GLU A 144 2.69 -21.60 -11.01
C GLU A 144 1.23 -21.56 -10.54
N SER A 145 0.86 -22.36 -9.52
CA SER A 145 -0.53 -22.45 -9.06
C SER A 145 -0.95 -21.29 -8.17
N PHE A 146 -0.01 -20.68 -7.42
CA PHE A 146 -0.32 -19.67 -6.42
C PHE A 146 0.40 -18.34 -6.65
N PRO A 147 1.67 -18.15 -6.29
CA PRO A 147 2.29 -16.81 -6.29
C PRO A 147 2.46 -16.20 -7.68
N MET A 148 2.68 -16.98 -8.74
CA MET A 148 2.78 -16.43 -10.10
C MET A 148 1.42 -15.95 -10.61
N GLN A 149 0.32 -16.68 -10.33
CA GLN A 149 -1.04 -16.21 -10.65
C GLN A 149 -1.37 -14.94 -9.87
N TYR A 150 -1.07 -14.95 -8.57
CA TYR A 150 -1.27 -13.76 -7.73
C TYR A 150 -0.46 -12.56 -8.23
N THR A 151 0.78 -12.76 -8.66
CA THR A 151 1.64 -11.72 -9.22
C THR A 151 1.02 -11.07 -10.45
N ARG A 152 0.49 -11.86 -11.39
CA ARG A 152 -0.19 -11.32 -12.58
C ARG A 152 -1.44 -10.51 -12.23
N LYS A 153 -2.18 -10.92 -11.19
CA LYS A 153 -3.35 -10.19 -10.70
C LYS A 153 -2.97 -8.92 -9.92
N TYR A 154 -2.03 -9.06 -8.97
CA TYR A 154 -1.68 -8.02 -8.00
C TYR A 154 -0.71 -6.96 -8.56
N HIS A 155 0.34 -7.42 -9.25
CA HIS A 155 1.35 -6.56 -9.87
C HIS A 155 1.12 -6.31 -11.35
N THR A 156 0.11 -6.97 -11.96
CA THR A 156 -0.27 -6.80 -13.36
C THR A 156 0.83 -7.12 -14.37
N THR A 157 1.90 -7.77 -13.94
CA THR A 157 3.03 -8.22 -14.74
C THR A 157 3.43 -9.64 -14.32
N THR A 158 4.35 -10.27 -15.05
CA THR A 158 4.83 -11.61 -14.76
C THR A 158 5.97 -11.61 -13.75
N ALA A 159 6.16 -12.72 -13.02
CA ALA A 159 7.19 -12.83 -11.99
C ALA A 159 8.63 -12.69 -12.56
N ASN A 160 8.87 -13.12 -13.82
CA ASN A 160 10.18 -12.96 -14.46
C ASN A 160 10.53 -11.49 -14.79
N ASN A 161 9.55 -10.58 -14.77
CA ASN A 161 9.76 -9.14 -14.93
C ASN A 161 9.88 -8.40 -13.59
N MET A 162 9.99 -9.12 -12.48
CA MET A 162 10.10 -8.50 -11.15
C MET A 162 11.43 -8.83 -10.49
N SER A 163 12.02 -7.83 -9.81
CA SER A 163 13.18 -8.04 -8.94
C SER A 163 12.77 -8.73 -7.62
N THR A 164 13.75 -9.11 -6.83
CA THR A 164 13.55 -9.73 -5.51
C THR A 164 13.71 -8.74 -4.33
N ASP A 165 14.01 -7.48 -4.61
CA ASP A 165 14.37 -6.46 -3.60
C ASP A 165 13.27 -6.18 -2.57
N TRP A 166 12.01 -6.48 -2.91
CA TRP A 166 10.85 -6.21 -2.08
C TRP A 166 10.43 -7.38 -1.16
N LEU A 167 11.01 -8.56 -1.35
CA LEU A 167 10.56 -9.79 -0.69
C LEU A 167 10.67 -9.69 0.84
N GLY A 168 11.89 -9.54 1.37
CA GLY A 168 12.13 -9.48 2.80
C GLY A 168 11.32 -10.53 3.59
N PRO A 169 10.65 -10.15 4.69
CA PRO A 169 9.83 -11.06 5.50
C PRO A 169 8.44 -11.34 4.90
N ARG A 170 8.08 -10.76 3.75
CA ARG A 170 6.71 -10.81 3.20
C ARG A 170 6.33 -12.17 2.65
N ILE A 171 7.31 -12.93 2.14
CA ILE A 171 7.07 -14.28 1.65
C ILE A 171 7.94 -15.25 2.46
N TYR A 172 7.27 -16.04 3.28
CA TYR A 172 7.91 -17.03 4.12
C TYR A 172 8.33 -18.26 3.29
N ARG A 173 9.60 -18.66 3.41
CA ARG A 173 10.15 -19.89 2.82
C ARG A 173 10.14 -20.99 3.87
N PRO A 174 9.24 -21.98 3.77
CA PRO A 174 9.12 -23.04 4.77
C PRO A 174 10.21 -24.08 4.65
N SER A 175 10.46 -24.80 5.74
CA SER A 175 11.17 -26.07 5.75
C SER A 175 10.26 -27.19 5.20
N LEU A 176 10.86 -28.30 4.78
CA LEU A 176 10.10 -29.49 4.35
C LEU A 176 9.17 -30.02 5.45
N ASP A 177 9.64 -30.02 6.71
CA ASP A 177 8.83 -30.47 7.85
C ASP A 177 7.56 -29.61 8.02
N GLU A 178 7.68 -28.31 7.86
CA GLU A 178 6.51 -27.39 7.92
C GLU A 178 5.53 -27.63 6.76
N VAL A 179 6.04 -27.83 5.54
CA VAL A 179 5.20 -28.15 4.37
C VAL A 179 4.43 -29.45 4.59
N LEU A 180 5.12 -30.51 5.07
CA LEU A 180 4.51 -31.80 5.35
C LEU A 180 3.45 -31.69 6.47
N ARG A 181 3.74 -31.00 7.57
CA ARG A 181 2.75 -30.75 8.63
C ARG A 181 1.51 -30.02 8.09
N GLY A 182 1.71 -29.00 7.28
CA GLY A 182 0.63 -28.23 6.66
C GLY A 182 -0.17 -29.00 5.61
N ALA A 183 0.38 -30.06 5.05
CA ALA A 183 -0.35 -30.97 4.14
C ALA A 183 -1.18 -32.01 4.90
N ILE A 184 -0.68 -32.53 6.05
CA ILE A 184 -1.29 -33.62 6.79
C ILE A 184 -2.36 -33.10 7.79
N SER A 185 -2.14 -31.92 8.37
CA SER A 185 -2.96 -31.40 9.46
C SER A 185 -3.60 -30.06 9.16
N PRO A 186 -4.91 -29.87 9.47
CA PRO A 186 -5.56 -28.56 9.37
C PRO A 186 -5.09 -27.57 10.46
N SER A 187 -4.37 -28.02 11.48
CA SER A 187 -3.89 -27.24 12.62
C SER A 187 -2.39 -26.92 12.55
N ALA A 188 -1.85 -26.80 11.35
CA ALA A 188 -0.47 -26.30 11.17
C ALA A 188 -0.31 -24.90 11.79
N PRO A 189 0.86 -24.56 12.37
CA PRO A 189 1.06 -23.29 13.03
C PRO A 189 0.82 -22.10 12.06
N HIS A 190 0.12 -21.09 12.55
CA HIS A 190 -0.01 -19.83 11.82
C HIS A 190 1.33 -19.08 11.87
N VAL A 191 2.11 -19.19 10.82
CA VAL A 191 3.36 -18.43 10.65
C VAL A 191 3.08 -17.27 9.72
N HIS A 192 2.79 -16.11 10.29
CA HIS A 192 2.64 -14.86 9.55
C HIS A 192 3.39 -13.75 10.28
N TYR A 193 4.02 -12.84 9.55
CA TYR A 193 4.77 -11.72 10.16
C TYR A 193 3.88 -10.74 10.93
N ILE A 194 2.57 -10.75 10.66
CA ILE A 194 1.54 -10.04 11.42
C ILE A 194 0.73 -11.08 12.22
N THR A 195 0.79 -11.00 13.54
CA THR A 195 -0.02 -11.85 14.43
C THR A 195 -1.22 -11.09 15.00
N HIS A 196 -1.00 -9.83 15.36
CA HIS A 196 -2.00 -8.92 15.88
C HIS A 196 -1.85 -7.57 15.18
N PHE A 197 -2.96 -6.86 15.08
CA PHE A 197 -2.98 -5.49 14.59
C PHE A 197 -3.86 -4.61 15.47
N ARG A 198 -3.66 -3.29 15.37
CA ARG A 198 -4.52 -2.29 15.98
C ARG A 198 -5.30 -1.52 14.91
N TYR A 199 -6.51 -1.15 15.25
CA TYR A 199 -7.37 -0.35 14.40
C TYR A 199 -8.19 0.62 15.28
N PRO A 200 -8.40 1.90 14.91
CA PRO A 200 -9.20 2.84 15.69
C PRO A 200 -10.60 2.29 15.94
N SER A 201 -11.10 2.37 17.19
CA SER A 201 -12.44 1.85 17.52
C SER A 201 -13.55 2.56 16.76
N ALA A 202 -13.32 3.77 16.26
CA ALA A 202 -14.27 4.54 15.46
C ALA A 202 -13.56 5.50 14.49
N GLY A 203 -14.29 5.91 13.42
CA GLY A 203 -13.86 6.98 12.51
C GLY A 203 -12.87 6.54 11.43
N GLY A 204 -12.54 5.25 11.34
CA GLY A 204 -11.64 4.69 10.34
C GLY A 204 -10.17 4.92 10.66
N PHE A 205 -9.29 4.40 9.80
CA PHE A 205 -7.85 4.42 10.00
C PHE A 205 -7.26 5.85 10.05
N VAL A 206 -7.89 6.80 9.36
CA VAL A 206 -7.47 8.22 9.33
C VAL A 206 -7.40 8.84 10.72
N ASN A 207 -8.14 8.32 11.71
CA ASN A 207 -8.12 8.84 13.08
C ASN A 207 -6.74 8.73 13.76
N TYR A 208 -5.86 7.88 13.29
CA TYR A 208 -4.46 7.88 13.75
C TYR A 208 -3.72 9.18 13.41
N LEU A 209 -4.28 10.03 12.53
CA LEU A 209 -3.70 11.34 12.19
C LEU A 209 -4.31 12.52 12.98
N LYS A 210 -5.33 12.29 13.80
CA LYS A 210 -6.09 13.36 14.49
C LYS A 210 -5.21 14.32 15.30
N LYS A 211 -4.26 13.82 16.09
CA LYS A 211 -3.36 14.65 16.92
C LYS A 211 -2.27 15.38 16.11
N PHE A 212 -2.01 14.96 14.88
CA PHE A 212 -1.02 15.61 14.03
C PHE A 212 -1.58 16.78 13.22
N LEU A 213 -2.90 16.93 13.13
CA LEU A 213 -3.55 18.01 12.38
C LEU A 213 -3.10 19.42 12.81
N PRO A 214 -2.95 19.75 14.11
CA PRO A 214 -2.54 21.08 14.54
C PRO A 214 -1.03 21.34 14.40
N LEU A 215 -0.20 20.35 14.03
CA LEU A 215 1.26 20.50 13.97
C LEU A 215 1.75 21.30 12.76
N GLY A 216 0.89 21.50 11.76
CA GLY A 216 1.16 22.30 10.57
C GLY A 216 -0.04 23.12 10.15
N ASN A 217 0.20 24.13 9.30
CA ASN A 217 -0.87 24.92 8.69
C ASN A 217 -1.39 24.19 7.44
N LEU A 218 -2.37 23.28 7.62
CA LEU A 218 -2.91 22.45 6.55
C LEU A 218 -3.86 23.24 5.63
N LYS A 219 -3.57 23.22 4.33
CA LYS A 219 -4.33 23.81 3.24
C LYS A 219 -4.82 22.71 2.30
N LEU A 220 -6.07 22.32 2.44
CA LEU A 220 -6.76 21.39 1.53
C LEU A 220 -7.25 22.11 0.26
N ASN A 221 -7.64 21.36 -0.79
CA ASN A 221 -8.04 21.90 -2.09
C ASN A 221 -6.96 22.78 -2.75
N HIS A 222 -5.69 22.46 -2.54
CA HIS A 222 -4.55 23.14 -3.14
C HIS A 222 -3.79 22.17 -4.04
N GLU A 223 -4.20 22.05 -5.27
CA GLU A 223 -3.53 21.19 -6.26
C GLU A 223 -2.30 21.89 -6.82
N LEU A 224 -1.12 21.34 -6.53
CA LEU A 224 0.13 21.82 -7.10
C LEU A 224 0.17 21.54 -8.61
N VAL A 225 0.53 22.54 -9.41
CA VAL A 225 0.64 22.40 -10.86
C VAL A 225 2.06 22.63 -11.39
N SER A 226 2.89 23.39 -10.66
CA SER A 226 4.27 23.63 -11.08
C SER A 226 5.19 23.90 -9.89
N ILE A 227 6.43 23.43 -10.02
CA ILE A 227 7.56 23.73 -9.12
C ILE A 227 8.69 24.35 -9.96
N ASP A 228 9.18 25.49 -9.53
CA ASP A 228 10.44 26.05 -9.99
C ASP A 228 11.49 25.90 -8.89
N PRO A 229 12.37 24.88 -8.96
CA PRO A 229 13.37 24.68 -7.91
C PRO A 229 14.43 25.80 -7.87
N GLY A 230 14.72 26.45 -9.01
CA GLY A 230 15.68 27.53 -9.09
C GLY A 230 15.19 28.80 -8.42
N ALA A 231 13.95 29.19 -8.67
CA ALA A 231 13.27 30.30 -7.99
C ALA A 231 12.75 29.93 -6.60
N ARG A 232 12.72 28.63 -6.24
CA ARG A 232 12.06 28.09 -5.03
C ARG A 232 10.60 28.52 -4.94
N GLU A 233 9.86 28.37 -6.04
CA GLU A 233 8.48 28.81 -6.17
C GLU A 233 7.55 27.63 -6.48
N LEU A 234 6.36 27.65 -5.86
CA LEU A 234 5.27 26.70 -6.08
C LEU A 234 4.07 27.42 -6.66
N ARG A 235 3.43 26.82 -7.69
CA ARG A 235 2.20 27.33 -8.31
C ARG A 235 1.09 26.31 -8.18
N PHE A 236 -0.08 26.76 -7.75
CA PHE A 236 -1.26 25.94 -7.52
C PHE A 236 -2.37 26.26 -8.54
N SER A 237 -3.25 25.27 -8.80
CA SER A 237 -4.36 25.39 -9.76
C SER A 237 -5.36 26.52 -9.43
N ASN A 238 -5.46 26.91 -8.16
CA ASN A 238 -6.30 28.02 -7.69
C ASN A 238 -5.66 29.41 -7.84
N GLY A 239 -4.51 29.49 -8.51
CA GLY A 239 -3.78 30.74 -8.77
C GLY A 239 -2.84 31.17 -7.65
N LEU A 240 -2.76 30.45 -6.52
CA LEU A 240 -1.79 30.74 -5.46
C LEU A 240 -0.39 30.50 -5.99
N VAL A 241 0.50 31.47 -5.72
CA VAL A 241 1.94 31.35 -5.90
C VAL A 241 2.61 31.60 -4.57
N THR A 242 3.54 30.74 -4.17
CA THR A 242 4.27 30.89 -2.89
C THR A 242 5.70 30.39 -3.02
N GLY A 243 6.62 31.06 -2.29
CA GLY A 243 7.99 30.60 -2.16
C GLY A 243 8.19 29.60 -1.02
N TYR A 244 9.34 28.95 -0.99
CA TYR A 244 9.76 28.08 0.12
C TYR A 244 11.27 28.20 0.37
N ASP A 245 11.71 28.00 1.60
CA ASP A 245 13.11 27.82 1.96
C ASP A 245 13.51 26.35 1.91
N GLY A 246 12.63 25.45 2.38
CA GLY A 246 12.75 24.00 2.32
C GLY A 246 11.46 23.35 1.81
N LEU A 247 11.60 22.28 1.03
CA LEU A 247 10.48 21.56 0.42
C LEU A 247 10.55 20.07 0.74
N VAL A 248 9.46 19.55 1.32
CA VAL A 248 9.24 18.12 1.53
C VAL A 248 8.06 17.67 0.68
N SER A 249 8.21 16.60 -0.08
CA SER A 249 7.16 16.09 -0.98
C SER A 249 6.86 14.62 -0.74
N SER A 250 5.59 14.28 -0.52
CA SER A 250 5.06 12.93 -0.56
C SER A 250 4.27 12.62 -1.84
N ILE A 251 4.33 13.52 -2.82
CA ILE A 251 3.70 13.33 -4.14
C ILE A 251 4.38 12.17 -4.88
N PRO A 252 3.61 11.32 -5.59
CA PRO A 252 4.18 10.26 -6.42
C PRO A 252 5.21 10.79 -7.41
N LEU A 253 6.38 10.14 -7.49
CA LEU A 253 7.53 10.61 -8.29
C LEU A 253 7.19 10.95 -9.75
N PRO A 254 6.39 10.14 -10.49
CA PRO A 254 6.05 10.49 -11.87
C PRO A 254 5.25 11.81 -11.97
N ASP A 255 4.36 12.06 -11.00
CA ASP A 255 3.59 13.30 -10.95
C ASP A 255 4.49 14.47 -10.51
N LEU A 256 5.36 14.26 -9.52
CA LEU A 256 6.29 15.29 -9.03
C LEU A 256 7.22 15.78 -10.13
N ILE A 257 7.87 14.86 -10.87
CA ILE A 257 8.77 15.23 -11.98
C ILE A 257 8.03 15.98 -13.09
N ARG A 258 6.79 15.58 -13.41
CA ARG A 258 5.97 16.28 -14.41
C ARG A 258 5.64 17.73 -14.03
N MET A 259 5.62 18.04 -12.74
CA MET A 259 5.38 19.39 -12.21
C MET A 259 6.64 20.28 -12.21
N ILE A 260 7.80 19.78 -12.66
CA ILE A 260 9.06 20.53 -12.78
C ILE A 260 9.36 20.77 -14.26
N PRO A 261 8.93 21.89 -14.86
CA PRO A 261 9.02 22.11 -16.31
C PRO A 261 10.46 22.07 -16.86
N GLY A 262 11.47 22.37 -16.03
CA GLY A 262 12.90 22.35 -16.39
C GLY A 262 13.60 21.01 -16.11
N ALA A 263 12.88 19.95 -15.75
CA ALA A 263 13.50 18.64 -15.48
C ALA A 263 14.19 18.09 -16.75
N PRO A 264 15.44 17.56 -16.63
CA PRO A 264 16.16 16.98 -17.74
C PRO A 264 15.39 15.86 -18.45
N PRO A 265 15.51 15.71 -19.79
CA PRO A 265 14.78 14.69 -20.55
C PRO A 265 15.01 13.26 -20.05
N GLU A 266 16.22 12.93 -19.59
CA GLU A 266 16.57 11.63 -19.01
C GLU A 266 15.84 11.38 -17.69
N VAL A 267 15.60 12.39 -16.85
CA VAL A 267 14.84 12.31 -15.60
C VAL A 267 13.37 12.12 -15.90
N VAL A 268 12.83 12.87 -16.86
CA VAL A 268 11.43 12.70 -17.33
C VAL A 268 11.23 11.29 -17.90
N SER A 269 12.16 10.78 -18.70
CA SER A 269 12.13 9.42 -19.24
C SER A 269 12.20 8.37 -18.12
N ALA A 270 13.09 8.55 -17.14
CA ALA A 270 13.21 7.67 -15.99
C ALA A 270 11.93 7.64 -15.14
N SER A 271 11.34 8.80 -14.85
CA SER A 271 10.10 8.88 -14.07
C SER A 271 8.93 8.12 -14.72
N ARG A 272 8.85 8.10 -16.06
CA ARG A 272 7.82 7.34 -16.81
C ARG A 272 8.03 5.84 -16.77
N ARG A 273 9.24 5.35 -16.47
CA ARG A 273 9.53 3.91 -16.30
C ARG A 273 9.16 3.39 -14.92
N LEU A 274 8.97 4.27 -13.94
CA LEU A 274 8.53 3.90 -12.60
C LEU A 274 7.09 3.38 -12.64
N ALA A 275 6.93 2.08 -12.46
CA ALA A 275 5.63 1.41 -12.54
C ALA A 275 4.94 1.31 -11.17
N CYS A 276 3.64 1.53 -11.19
CA CYS A 276 2.76 1.36 -10.03
C CYS A 276 1.42 0.79 -10.49
N THR A 277 0.76 0.00 -9.65
CA THR A 277 -0.60 -0.42 -9.96
C THR A 277 -1.60 0.69 -9.68
N THR A 278 -2.66 0.70 -10.48
CA THR A 278 -3.91 1.40 -10.22
C THR A 278 -4.89 0.40 -9.64
N CYS A 279 -5.67 0.77 -8.63
CA CYS A 279 -6.67 -0.10 -8.03
C CYS A 279 -8.06 0.49 -8.16
N VAL A 280 -9.00 -0.32 -8.65
CA VAL A 280 -10.42 -0.07 -8.48
C VAL A 280 -10.84 -0.75 -7.18
N LEU A 281 -11.21 0.04 -6.18
CA LEU A 281 -11.81 -0.43 -4.93
C LEU A 281 -13.31 -0.46 -5.08
N VAL A 282 -13.92 -1.64 -4.95
CA VAL A 282 -15.38 -1.78 -4.91
C VAL A 282 -15.81 -2.03 -3.46
N ASN A 283 -16.47 -1.04 -2.88
CA ASN A 283 -17.00 -1.06 -1.53
C ASN A 283 -18.45 -1.54 -1.55
N ILE A 284 -18.80 -2.54 -0.75
CA ILE A 284 -20.11 -3.18 -0.74
C ILE A 284 -20.59 -3.30 0.71
N GLY A 285 -21.82 -2.84 1.00
CA GLY A 285 -22.52 -3.09 2.24
C GLY A 285 -23.61 -4.15 2.03
N VAL A 286 -23.73 -5.11 2.96
CA VAL A 286 -24.64 -6.27 2.86
C VAL A 286 -25.47 -6.39 4.13
N ASP A 287 -26.70 -6.90 4.03
CA ASP A 287 -27.69 -7.01 5.12
C ASP A 287 -27.41 -8.15 6.11
N ARG A 288 -26.22 -8.75 6.12
CA ARG A 288 -25.75 -9.72 7.12
C ARG A 288 -24.29 -9.52 7.49
N ALA A 289 -23.90 -9.87 8.72
CA ALA A 289 -22.55 -9.69 9.22
C ALA A 289 -21.64 -10.93 9.06
N ASP A 290 -22.22 -12.13 8.88
CA ASP A 290 -21.49 -13.41 8.79
C ASP A 290 -20.91 -13.68 7.38
N LEU A 291 -20.26 -12.66 6.78
CA LEU A 291 -19.72 -12.73 5.41
C LEU A 291 -18.45 -13.58 5.32
N SER A 292 -17.59 -13.52 6.32
CA SER A 292 -16.32 -14.21 6.36
C SER A 292 -15.88 -14.48 7.79
N LYS A 293 -14.99 -15.46 7.98
CA LYS A 293 -14.23 -15.65 9.23
C LYS A 293 -12.84 -15.02 9.16
N ALA A 294 -12.40 -14.59 7.99
CA ALA A 294 -11.12 -13.95 7.76
C ALA A 294 -11.28 -12.43 7.64
N HIS A 295 -10.31 -11.66 8.16
CA HIS A 295 -10.24 -10.22 8.00
C HIS A 295 -9.87 -9.82 6.56
N MET A 296 -9.15 -10.72 5.87
CA MET A 296 -8.76 -10.56 4.48
C MET A 296 -8.62 -11.92 3.80
N THR A 297 -8.97 -11.97 2.51
CA THR A 297 -8.86 -13.16 1.65
C THR A 297 -8.08 -12.82 0.39
N TYR A 298 -7.16 -13.71 0.00
CA TYR A 298 -6.37 -13.61 -1.24
C TYR A 298 -6.89 -14.57 -2.29
N PHE A 299 -7.04 -14.12 -3.54
CA PHE A 299 -7.62 -14.88 -4.65
C PHE A 299 -6.58 -15.12 -5.74
N TYR A 300 -6.27 -16.39 -5.98
CA TYR A 300 -5.29 -16.79 -6.98
C TYR A 300 -5.89 -16.93 -8.39
N ASP A 301 -7.15 -17.35 -8.51
CA ASP A 301 -7.79 -17.63 -9.79
C ASP A 301 -7.89 -16.39 -10.68
N GLU A 302 -7.36 -16.47 -11.91
CA GLU A 302 -7.29 -15.33 -12.83
C GLU A 302 -8.65 -15.00 -13.46
N ASP A 303 -9.61 -15.94 -13.42
CA ASP A 303 -10.98 -15.75 -13.87
C ASP A 303 -11.92 -15.14 -12.79
N ILE A 304 -11.40 -14.86 -11.60
CA ILE A 304 -12.01 -14.01 -10.57
C ILE A 304 -11.44 -12.60 -10.70
N CYS A 305 -12.29 -11.59 -10.87
CA CYS A 305 -11.84 -10.24 -11.23
C CYS A 305 -11.05 -9.53 -10.11
N PHE A 306 -11.37 -9.77 -8.85
CA PHE A 306 -10.65 -9.19 -7.72
C PHE A 306 -9.47 -10.08 -7.27
N THR A 307 -8.48 -9.44 -6.68
CA THR A 307 -7.26 -10.09 -6.19
C THR A 307 -7.30 -10.33 -4.69
N ARG A 308 -7.97 -9.41 -3.98
CA ARG A 308 -8.02 -9.40 -2.52
C ARG A 308 -9.37 -8.85 -2.06
N LEU A 309 -9.88 -9.40 -0.97
CA LEU A 309 -11.05 -8.88 -0.28
C LEU A 309 -10.68 -8.52 1.16
N GLY A 310 -11.13 -7.38 1.63
CA GLY A 310 -11.14 -6.99 3.03
C GLY A 310 -12.57 -6.96 3.58
N PHE A 311 -12.71 -7.12 4.89
CA PHE A 311 -13.99 -7.09 5.59
C PHE A 311 -13.98 -6.01 6.68
N PRO A 312 -14.23 -4.73 6.33
CA PRO A 312 -14.04 -3.59 7.25
C PRO A 312 -14.85 -3.69 8.56
N HIS A 313 -16.05 -4.30 8.53
CA HIS A 313 -16.86 -4.52 9.73
C HIS A 313 -16.20 -5.46 10.76
N MET A 314 -15.20 -6.26 10.36
CA MET A 314 -14.46 -7.15 11.25
C MET A 314 -13.28 -6.43 11.94
N LEU A 315 -12.88 -5.25 11.47
CA LEU A 315 -11.81 -4.45 12.11
C LEU A 315 -12.33 -3.76 13.37
N THR A 316 -13.55 -3.25 13.31
CA THR A 316 -14.35 -2.76 14.44
C THR A 316 -15.82 -2.82 14.07
N ALA A 317 -16.68 -3.17 15.03
CA ALA A 317 -18.13 -3.22 14.84
C ALA A 317 -18.74 -1.87 14.42
N ARG A 318 -18.04 -0.75 14.69
CA ARG A 318 -18.50 0.60 14.32
C ARG A 318 -18.30 0.95 12.84
N ASN A 319 -17.68 0.06 12.06
CA ASN A 319 -17.51 0.23 10.62
C ASN A 319 -18.74 -0.19 9.80
N ALA A 320 -19.74 -0.80 10.41
CA ALA A 320 -20.99 -1.14 9.73
C ALA A 320 -22.19 -0.91 10.66
N PRO A 321 -23.40 -0.68 10.12
CA PRO A 321 -24.62 -0.69 10.89
C PRO A 321 -24.85 -2.04 11.60
N PRO A 322 -25.49 -2.09 12.77
CA PRO A 322 -25.73 -3.33 13.49
C PRO A 322 -26.43 -4.42 12.64
N GLY A 323 -25.89 -5.64 12.68
CA GLY A 323 -26.42 -6.78 11.93
C GLY A 323 -26.04 -6.83 10.46
N THR A 324 -25.29 -5.85 9.97
CA THR A 324 -24.80 -5.77 8.57
C THR A 324 -23.31 -6.03 8.47
N GLY A 325 -22.83 -6.30 7.26
CA GLY A 325 -21.43 -6.52 6.97
C GLY A 325 -20.97 -5.73 5.76
N SER A 326 -19.66 -5.63 5.58
CA SER A 326 -19.07 -4.89 4.45
C SER A 326 -17.93 -5.68 3.83
N ILE A 327 -17.81 -5.52 2.50
CA ILE A 327 -16.73 -6.09 1.67
C ILE A 327 -16.06 -4.95 0.95
N GLN A 328 -14.73 -4.95 0.91
CA GLN A 328 -13.94 -4.11 0.05
C GLN A 328 -13.13 -4.99 -0.90
N ALA A 329 -13.45 -4.93 -2.20
CA ALA A 329 -12.79 -5.72 -3.23
C ALA A 329 -11.76 -4.87 -3.99
N GLU A 330 -10.60 -5.46 -4.25
CA GLU A 330 -9.49 -4.81 -4.95
C GLU A 330 -9.28 -5.44 -6.34
N VAL A 331 -9.48 -4.63 -7.39
CA VAL A 331 -9.22 -5.00 -8.78
C VAL A 331 -8.05 -4.18 -9.31
N TYR A 332 -6.96 -4.83 -9.75
CA TYR A 332 -5.72 -4.15 -10.08
C TYR A 332 -5.47 -4.01 -11.57
N PHE A 333 -4.94 -2.84 -11.92
CA PHE A 333 -4.50 -2.40 -13.24
C PHE A 333 -3.13 -1.72 -13.13
N SER A 334 -2.54 -1.33 -14.24
CA SER A 334 -1.38 -0.44 -14.30
C SER A 334 -1.27 0.21 -15.67
N ASP A 335 -0.83 1.45 -15.72
CA ASP A 335 -0.64 2.16 -16.99
C ASP A 335 0.38 1.46 -17.91
N LYS A 336 1.39 0.79 -17.32
CA LYS A 336 2.49 0.15 -18.04
C LYS A 336 2.15 -1.26 -18.56
N TYR A 337 1.38 -2.07 -17.82
CA TYR A 337 1.23 -3.50 -18.11
C TYR A 337 -0.22 -3.97 -18.34
N LYS A 338 -1.18 -3.33 -17.70
CA LYS A 338 -2.62 -3.68 -17.79
C LYS A 338 -3.46 -2.41 -17.60
N PRO A 339 -3.56 -1.55 -18.63
CA PRO A 339 -4.32 -0.31 -18.52
C PRO A 339 -5.80 -0.54 -18.16
N LEU A 340 -6.35 0.31 -17.28
CA LEU A 340 -7.78 0.32 -17.01
C LEU A 340 -8.53 0.84 -18.23
N THR A 341 -9.52 0.08 -18.69
CA THR A 341 -10.47 0.49 -19.71
C THR A 341 -11.84 0.68 -19.08
N GLY A 342 -12.56 1.73 -19.46
CA GLY A 342 -13.86 2.07 -18.89
C GLY A 342 -13.76 2.83 -17.55
N SER A 343 -14.88 2.93 -16.85
CA SER A 343 -14.99 3.60 -15.56
C SER A 343 -14.79 2.63 -14.39
N PRO A 344 -14.43 3.12 -13.18
CA PRO A 344 -14.38 2.28 -11.98
C PRO A 344 -15.73 1.60 -11.68
N GLU A 345 -16.84 2.26 -11.97
CA GLU A 345 -18.21 1.78 -11.73
C GLU A 345 -18.54 0.52 -12.55
N ASP A 346 -17.91 0.34 -13.71
CA ASP A 346 -18.09 -0.84 -14.58
C ASP A 346 -17.66 -2.13 -13.89
N TRP A 347 -16.89 -2.04 -12.79
CA TRP A 347 -16.40 -3.18 -12.02
C TRP A 347 -17.32 -3.61 -10.86
N ILE A 348 -18.39 -2.87 -10.55
CA ILE A 348 -19.32 -3.23 -9.46
C ILE A 348 -20.00 -4.56 -9.77
N GLU A 349 -20.63 -4.70 -10.93
CA GLU A 349 -21.35 -5.93 -11.30
C GLU A 349 -20.43 -7.15 -11.47
N PRO A 350 -19.26 -7.06 -12.15
CA PRO A 350 -18.30 -8.16 -12.17
C PRO A 350 -17.87 -8.63 -10.77
N VAL A 351 -17.63 -7.69 -9.84
CA VAL A 351 -17.26 -8.03 -8.46
C VAL A 351 -18.41 -8.75 -7.74
N ILE A 352 -19.65 -8.26 -7.83
CA ILE A 352 -20.82 -8.88 -7.21
C ILE A 352 -21.04 -10.29 -7.77
N ARG A 353 -20.95 -10.47 -9.09
CA ARG A 353 -21.05 -11.78 -9.75
C ARG A 353 -20.01 -12.77 -9.21
N ASP A 354 -18.75 -12.33 -9.13
CA ASP A 354 -17.67 -13.21 -8.69
C ASP A 354 -17.73 -13.48 -7.17
N LEU A 355 -18.24 -12.55 -6.35
CA LEU A 355 -18.56 -12.80 -4.92
C LEU A 355 -19.62 -13.90 -4.75
N ARG A 356 -20.69 -13.90 -5.59
CA ARG A 356 -21.67 -14.97 -5.62
C ARG A 356 -21.07 -16.30 -6.07
N ARG A 357 -20.28 -16.28 -7.13
CA ARG A 357 -19.56 -17.45 -7.64
C ARG A 357 -18.67 -18.11 -6.57
N CYS A 358 -18.03 -17.31 -5.73
CA CYS A 358 -17.21 -17.80 -4.61
C CYS A 358 -18.01 -18.18 -3.36
N GLY A 359 -19.34 -18.00 -3.36
CA GLY A 359 -20.21 -18.29 -2.20
C GLY A 359 -20.11 -17.29 -1.04
N LEU A 360 -19.49 -16.12 -1.27
CA LEU A 360 -19.38 -15.04 -0.29
C LEU A 360 -20.66 -14.18 -0.23
N LEU A 361 -21.34 -14.03 -1.35
CA LEU A 361 -22.71 -13.51 -1.42
C LEU A 361 -23.67 -14.64 -1.80
N ARG A 362 -24.77 -14.78 -1.07
CA ARG A 362 -25.87 -15.70 -1.33
C ARG A 362 -26.89 -15.02 -2.25
N GLU A 363 -27.78 -15.81 -2.85
CA GLU A 363 -28.85 -15.26 -3.70
C GLU A 363 -29.84 -14.37 -2.92
N GLU A 364 -30.08 -14.72 -1.65
CA GLU A 364 -30.98 -13.99 -0.75
C GLU A 364 -30.36 -12.72 -0.15
N ASP A 365 -29.03 -12.55 -0.22
CA ASP A 365 -28.35 -11.39 0.36
C ASP A 365 -28.72 -10.10 -0.38
N ARG A 366 -29.10 -9.07 0.36
CA ARG A 366 -29.38 -7.73 -0.18
C ARG A 366 -28.15 -6.86 -0.07
N VAL A 367 -27.75 -6.34 -1.21
CA VAL A 367 -26.72 -5.32 -1.29
C VAL A 367 -27.35 -3.97 -0.91
N LEU A 368 -26.89 -3.40 0.21
CA LEU A 368 -27.41 -2.15 0.79
C LEU A 368 -26.64 -0.93 0.32
N TYR A 369 -25.39 -1.11 -0.13
CA TYR A 369 -24.52 -0.05 -0.57
C TYR A 369 -23.49 -0.59 -1.56
N THR A 370 -23.20 0.19 -2.60
CA THR A 370 -22.09 -0.03 -3.53
C THR A 370 -21.44 1.28 -3.90
N LYS A 371 -20.12 1.29 -4.00
CA LYS A 371 -19.35 2.41 -4.55
C LYS A 371 -18.03 1.92 -5.08
N ALA A 372 -17.71 2.26 -6.32
CA ALA A 372 -16.39 2.09 -6.87
C ALA A 372 -15.54 3.36 -6.64
N MET A 373 -14.24 3.19 -6.41
CA MET A 373 -13.27 4.26 -6.23
C MET A 373 -11.99 3.93 -7.00
N LEU A 374 -11.41 4.91 -7.67
CA LEU A 374 -10.14 4.76 -8.38
C LEU A 374 -8.98 5.25 -7.50
N LEU A 375 -8.05 4.34 -7.20
CA LEU A 375 -6.75 4.67 -6.64
C LEU A 375 -5.72 4.63 -7.76
N ARG A 376 -5.29 5.78 -8.22
CA ARG A 376 -4.34 5.88 -9.34
C ARG A 376 -2.96 5.30 -9.00
N TYR A 377 -2.52 5.43 -7.76
CA TYR A 377 -1.30 4.84 -7.24
C TYR A 377 -1.67 3.88 -6.11
N ALA A 378 -1.46 2.58 -6.27
CA ALA A 378 -1.76 1.59 -5.23
C ALA A 378 -0.49 0.86 -4.77
N ASN A 379 0.05 -0.05 -5.56
CA ASN A 379 1.25 -0.80 -5.19
C ASN A 379 2.39 -0.51 -6.15
N ILE A 380 3.56 -0.22 -5.61
CA ILE A 380 4.78 -0.09 -6.42
C ILE A 380 5.06 -1.44 -7.08
N ILE A 381 5.32 -1.43 -8.37
CA ILE A 381 5.76 -2.61 -9.12
C ILE A 381 7.27 -2.61 -9.12
N PHE A 382 7.85 -3.64 -8.52
CA PHE A 382 9.31 -3.81 -8.48
C PHE A 382 9.79 -4.52 -9.74
N ASP A 383 9.47 -3.92 -10.90
CA ASP A 383 9.96 -4.43 -12.17
C ASP A 383 11.46 -4.20 -12.35
N LEU A 384 12.04 -4.84 -13.36
CA LEU A 384 13.48 -4.80 -13.61
C LEU A 384 13.99 -3.40 -14.03
N ASP A 385 13.11 -2.50 -14.47
CA ASP A 385 13.46 -1.11 -14.82
C ASP A 385 13.58 -0.20 -13.59
N ARG A 386 12.93 -0.57 -12.47
CA ARG A 386 12.72 0.30 -11.32
C ARG A 386 14.02 0.85 -10.73
N ALA A 387 15.00 0.00 -10.46
CA ALA A 387 16.20 0.40 -9.71
C ALA A 387 16.97 1.51 -10.41
N ALA A 388 17.24 1.36 -11.71
CA ALA A 388 17.96 2.36 -12.51
C ALA A 388 17.14 3.65 -12.69
N ALA A 389 15.82 3.53 -12.93
CA ALA A 389 14.93 4.66 -13.08
C ALA A 389 14.83 5.48 -11.78
N LEU A 390 14.73 4.80 -10.65
CA LEU A 390 14.63 5.41 -9.33
C LEU A 390 15.91 6.18 -8.98
N ALA A 391 17.09 5.58 -9.21
CA ALA A 391 18.36 6.22 -8.95
C ALA A 391 18.51 7.55 -9.74
N THR A 392 18.05 7.57 -11.00
CA THR A 392 18.07 8.79 -11.84
C THR A 392 17.14 9.87 -11.27
N VAL A 393 15.91 9.49 -10.88
CA VAL A 393 14.92 10.45 -10.37
C VAL A 393 15.34 11.00 -9.00
N HIS A 394 15.77 10.14 -8.08
CA HIS A 394 16.24 10.56 -6.76
C HIS A 394 17.48 11.45 -6.84
N GLY A 395 18.46 11.07 -7.67
CA GLY A 395 19.67 11.90 -7.88
C GLY A 395 19.34 13.32 -8.31
N TYR A 396 18.38 13.49 -9.23
CA TYR A 396 17.92 14.81 -9.64
C TYR A 396 17.20 15.57 -8.53
N LEU A 397 16.30 14.91 -7.77
CA LEU A 397 15.59 15.56 -6.66
C LEU A 397 16.55 16.02 -5.55
N ASP A 398 17.57 15.22 -5.26
CA ASP A 398 18.64 15.55 -4.31
C ASP A 398 19.46 16.77 -4.80
N GLU A 399 19.77 16.82 -6.11
CA GLU A 399 20.50 17.94 -6.73
C GLU A 399 19.71 19.26 -6.61
N VAL A 400 18.41 19.22 -6.88
CA VAL A 400 17.54 20.42 -6.81
C VAL A 400 17.01 20.72 -5.40
N GLY A 401 17.38 19.91 -4.40
CA GLY A 401 17.08 20.15 -2.99
C GLY A 401 15.60 19.90 -2.60
N ILE A 402 14.91 18.99 -3.29
CA ILE A 402 13.55 18.56 -2.96
C ILE A 402 13.62 17.28 -2.14
N ALA A 403 13.27 17.32 -0.86
CA ALA A 403 13.20 16.14 0.01
C ALA A 403 11.92 15.35 -0.28
N TYR A 404 12.06 14.12 -0.73
CA TYR A 404 10.96 13.20 -1.02
C TYR A 404 10.74 12.22 0.12
N CYS A 405 9.50 11.72 0.29
CA CYS A 405 9.17 10.78 1.36
C CYS A 405 7.92 9.94 1.08
N GLY A 406 7.78 8.89 1.90
CA GLY A 406 6.65 7.97 1.89
C GLY A 406 6.65 7.00 0.72
N ARG A 407 5.67 6.10 0.69
CA ARG A 407 5.61 5.01 -0.30
C ARG A 407 5.87 5.45 -1.75
N TYR A 408 5.37 6.63 -2.13
CA TYR A 408 5.43 7.11 -3.51
C TYR A 408 6.54 8.14 -3.78
N GLY A 409 7.14 8.70 -2.73
CA GLY A 409 8.35 9.50 -2.81
C GLY A 409 9.62 8.63 -2.77
N ASP A 410 9.68 7.67 -1.85
CA ASP A 410 10.77 6.69 -1.81
C ASP A 410 10.62 5.57 -2.86
N TRP A 411 9.46 5.49 -3.50
CA TRP A 411 9.07 4.47 -4.47
C TRP A 411 9.34 3.06 -3.96
N GLY A 412 8.92 2.82 -2.70
CA GLY A 412 9.19 1.63 -1.92
C GLY A 412 7.93 0.93 -1.42
N TYR A 413 8.06 -0.34 -1.02
CA TYR A 413 6.96 -1.09 -0.43
C TYR A 413 6.91 -0.81 1.08
N MET A 414 6.29 0.30 1.45
CA MET A 414 6.23 0.80 2.84
C MET A 414 4.87 0.57 3.47
N TRP A 415 4.88 0.30 4.77
CA TRP A 415 3.71 0.35 5.65
C TRP A 415 3.45 1.78 6.12
N THR A 416 2.35 1.99 6.85
CA THR A 416 1.93 3.32 7.30
C THR A 416 2.91 3.95 8.29
N ASP A 417 3.46 3.17 9.21
CA ASP A 417 4.50 3.56 10.16
C ASP A 417 5.83 3.89 9.45
N GLU A 418 6.27 3.04 8.53
CA GLU A 418 7.47 3.29 7.72
C GLU A 418 7.31 4.57 6.88
N SER A 419 6.11 4.82 6.34
CA SER A 419 5.82 6.07 5.61
C SER A 419 5.88 7.29 6.53
N PHE A 420 5.39 7.18 7.77
CA PHE A 420 5.49 8.26 8.77
C PHE A 420 6.96 8.56 9.11
N ILE A 421 7.75 7.52 9.40
CA ILE A 421 9.19 7.63 9.68
C ILE A 421 9.95 8.21 8.49
N SER A 422 9.62 7.80 7.26
CA SER A 422 10.20 8.37 6.04
C SER A 422 9.95 9.88 5.95
N GLY A 423 8.76 10.33 6.34
CA GLY A 423 8.42 11.75 6.43
C GLY A 423 9.30 12.50 7.44
N GLU A 424 9.52 11.93 8.64
CA GLU A 424 10.43 12.50 9.63
C GLU A 424 11.85 12.65 9.06
N GLY A 425 12.37 11.63 8.39
CA GLY A 425 13.68 11.67 7.75
C GLY A 425 13.78 12.70 6.61
N ALA A 426 12.72 12.89 5.83
CA ALA A 426 12.70 13.93 4.80
C ALA A 426 12.71 15.35 5.40
N ALA A 427 12.03 15.57 6.51
CA ALA A 427 12.11 16.82 7.25
C ALA A 427 13.55 17.12 7.72
N GLU A 428 14.28 16.12 8.21
CA GLU A 428 15.69 16.27 8.60
C GLU A 428 16.58 16.61 7.41
N ARG A 429 16.36 15.99 6.22
CA ARG A 429 17.10 16.35 5.00
C ARG A 429 16.82 17.81 4.58
N ALA A 430 15.56 18.24 4.63
CA ALA A 430 15.19 19.62 4.30
C ALA A 430 15.84 20.63 5.27
N LEU A 431 15.87 20.36 6.57
CA LEU A 431 16.55 21.17 7.58
C LEU A 431 18.06 21.24 7.34
N SER A 432 18.69 20.11 7.04
CA SER A 432 20.15 20.05 6.78
C SER A 432 20.55 20.85 5.55
N SER A 433 19.70 20.91 4.52
CA SER A 433 19.94 21.71 3.32
C SER A 433 19.92 23.22 3.59
N LEU A 434 19.08 23.67 4.53
CA LEU A 434 19.02 25.08 4.97
C LEU A 434 20.33 25.50 5.68
N GLY A 435 20.88 24.67 6.56
CA GLY A 435 22.16 24.92 7.23
C GLY A 435 23.34 25.07 6.26
N ARG A 436 23.38 24.24 5.21
CA ARG A 436 24.42 24.32 4.16
C ARG A 436 24.30 25.57 3.30
N SER A 437 23.10 26.08 3.05
CA SER A 437 22.87 27.32 2.30
C SER A 437 23.40 28.54 3.07
N HIS A 438 23.22 28.59 4.38
CA HIS A 438 23.76 29.67 5.23
C HIS A 438 25.29 29.67 5.27
N THR A 439 25.94 28.51 5.30
CA THR A 439 27.40 28.39 5.32
C THR A 439 28.03 28.85 3.98
N ARG A 440 27.37 28.58 2.84
CA ARG A 440 27.85 29.05 1.52
C ARG A 440 27.77 30.58 1.37
N VAL A 441 26.76 31.24 1.93
CA VAL A 441 26.61 32.70 1.88
C VAL A 441 27.68 33.38 2.74
N ILE A 442 28.10 32.80 3.85
CA ILE A 442 29.15 33.35 4.74
C ILE A 442 30.54 33.18 4.14
N GLN A 443 30.78 32.21 3.25
CA GLN A 443 32.06 32.01 2.58
C GLN A 443 32.22 32.84 1.29
N SER A 444 31.17 33.53 0.83
CA SER A 444 31.19 34.40 -0.35
C SER A 444 31.13 35.90 -0.04
N VAL A 445 31.36 36.31 1.20
CA VAL A 445 31.57 37.67 1.69
C VAL A 445 32.97 37.71 2.32
#